data_598b03efc44d493a835dda1a8e4ab238
#
_entry.id   598b03efc44d493a835dda1a8e4ab238
#
_cell.length_a   1.000
_cell.length_b   1.000
_cell.length_c   1.000
_cell.angle_alpha   90.00
_cell.angle_beta   90.00
_cell.angle_gamma   90.00
#
_symmetry.space_group_name_H-M   'P 1'
#
loop_
_entity.id
_entity.type
_entity.pdbx_description
1 polymer ?
#
loop_
_entity_poly.entity_id
_entity_poly.type
_entity_poly.pdbx_seq_one_letter_code
_entity_poly.pdbx_strand_id
1 'polypeptide(L)'
;MWRHVVDKEWMMARTHYLTASSIKNILPVTETGRKRSQAQIEANMMKVAANLMTASISNEDCVSTGMAARGHLLEPIAIEEANKVANLGLYHWDDIILVKDLLGWSPDAMSIPQTEKIALYDIELHGAPCPVSIGEVKSYGIEKHIASVYMDKEDCSERWQLAVGMALLKNCQRANLIFFNPDSTIRLAIKTYSRKDLEEEIQMVEEAETLFKKFVKDLPYFEEKNDFCKVNSERDKNSDYYMNKLMKEERMNI
;
A
#
# COMPACT_ATOMS: atom_id res chain seq x y z
N MET A 1 9.72 19.88 12.41
CA MET A 1 9.85 18.52 11.89
C MET A 1 8.45 17.99 11.64
N TRP A 2 8.14 17.53 10.44
CA TRP A 2 6.82 16.94 10.12
C TRP A 2 6.62 15.67 10.91
N ARG A 3 5.43 15.48 11.46
CA ARG A 3 5.02 14.28 12.19
C ARG A 3 3.55 14.01 11.92
N HIS A 4 3.22 12.78 11.60
CA HIS A 4 1.87 12.28 11.39
C HIS A 4 1.71 10.95 12.13
N VAL A 5 0.57 10.75 12.78
CA VAL A 5 0.24 9.50 13.45
C VAL A 5 -0.82 8.83 12.61
N VAL A 6 -0.50 7.65 12.10
CA VAL A 6 -1.41 6.82 11.33
C VAL A 6 -2.16 5.85 12.23
N ASP A 7 -3.31 5.39 11.78
CA ASP A 7 -4.10 4.42 12.52
C ASP A 7 -3.34 3.10 12.72
N LYS A 8 -3.32 2.59 13.95
CA LYS A 8 -2.59 1.38 14.30
C LYS A 8 -3.21 0.13 13.67
N GLU A 9 -4.53 0.05 13.60
CA GLU A 9 -5.25 -1.08 13.02
C GLU A 9 -4.97 -1.13 11.51
N TRP A 10 -4.96 0.02 10.83
CA TRP A 10 -4.57 0.11 9.44
C TRP A 10 -3.10 -0.30 9.20
N MET A 11 -2.17 0.18 10.02
CA MET A 11 -0.76 -0.23 9.91
C MET A 11 -0.60 -1.73 10.11
N MET A 12 -1.29 -2.29 11.10
CA MET A 12 -1.28 -3.73 11.36
C MET A 12 -1.90 -4.52 10.21
N ALA A 13 -3.06 -4.08 9.71
CA ALA A 13 -3.71 -4.70 8.56
C ALA A 13 -2.78 -4.77 7.33
N ARG A 14 -2.05 -3.70 7.04
CA ARG A 14 -1.10 -3.66 5.92
C ARG A 14 0.02 -4.69 6.01
N THR A 15 0.44 -5.07 7.21
CA THR A 15 1.50 -6.09 7.36
C THR A 15 1.06 -7.47 6.89
N HIS A 16 -0.24 -7.75 6.88
CA HIS A 16 -0.81 -9.05 6.55
C HIS A 16 -1.16 -9.24 5.07
N TYR A 17 -0.76 -8.30 4.20
CA TYR A 17 -1.05 -8.38 2.77
C TYR A 17 0.17 -8.03 1.92
N LEU A 18 0.18 -8.57 0.71
CA LEU A 18 1.09 -8.17 -0.35
C LEU A 18 0.64 -6.81 -0.86
N THR A 19 1.21 -5.75 -0.30
CA THR A 19 0.80 -4.37 -0.62
C THR A 19 1.44 -3.87 -1.91
N ALA A 20 0.87 -2.81 -2.47
CA ALA A 20 1.41 -2.13 -3.63
C ALA A 20 2.88 -1.71 -3.46
N SER A 21 3.28 -1.31 -2.25
CA SER A 21 4.68 -0.97 -1.94
C SER A 21 5.60 -2.19 -1.85
N SER A 22 5.09 -3.38 -1.52
CA SER A 22 5.88 -4.60 -1.37
C SER A 22 5.92 -5.46 -2.64
N ILE A 23 4.89 -5.40 -3.50
CA ILE A 23 4.81 -6.22 -4.72
C ILE A 23 5.97 -5.95 -5.67
N LYS A 24 6.44 -4.72 -5.77
CA LYS A 24 7.59 -4.34 -6.57
C LYS A 24 8.86 -5.14 -6.24
N ASN A 25 8.98 -5.66 -5.03
CA ASN A 25 10.13 -6.43 -4.58
C ASN A 25 10.13 -7.86 -5.11
N ILE A 26 8.95 -8.41 -5.43
CA ILE A 26 8.79 -9.77 -5.95
C ILE A 26 8.57 -9.83 -7.46
N LEU A 27 8.42 -8.69 -8.13
CA LEU A 27 8.36 -8.63 -9.59
C LEU A 27 9.66 -9.10 -10.24
N PRO A 28 9.61 -9.69 -11.45
CA PRO A 28 10.80 -10.18 -12.15
C PRO A 28 11.76 -9.08 -12.60
N VAL A 29 11.30 -7.83 -12.61
CA VAL A 29 12.10 -6.65 -12.97
C VAL A 29 12.18 -5.65 -11.84
N THR A 30 13.27 -4.90 -11.76
CA THR A 30 13.41 -3.78 -10.83
C THR A 30 12.76 -2.51 -11.40
N GLU A 31 12.62 -1.48 -10.57
CA GLU A 31 12.17 -0.14 -10.98
C GLU A 31 13.01 0.46 -12.12
N THR A 32 14.26 0.05 -12.26
CA THR A 32 15.16 0.46 -13.34
C THR A 32 15.13 -0.48 -14.55
N GLY A 33 14.18 -1.39 -14.64
CA GLY A 33 14.05 -2.37 -15.72
C GLY A 33 15.08 -3.52 -15.68
N ARG A 34 15.90 -3.62 -14.63
CA ARG A 34 16.86 -4.72 -14.47
C ARG A 34 16.17 -6.01 -14.05
N LYS A 35 16.44 -7.10 -14.74
CA LYS A 35 15.93 -8.43 -14.38
C LYS A 35 16.50 -8.90 -13.03
N ARG A 36 15.65 -9.46 -12.18
CA ARG A 36 16.04 -10.13 -10.95
C ARG A 36 16.30 -11.60 -11.24
N SER A 37 17.27 -12.19 -10.53
CA SER A 37 17.43 -13.64 -10.53
C SER A 37 16.32 -14.31 -9.71
N GLN A 38 16.06 -15.59 -9.98
CA GLN A 38 15.08 -16.37 -9.23
C GLN A 38 15.39 -16.34 -7.71
N ALA A 39 16.67 -16.48 -7.34
CA ALA A 39 17.08 -16.42 -5.94
C ALA A 39 16.79 -15.06 -5.26
N GLN A 40 16.90 -13.96 -6.01
CA GLN A 40 16.53 -12.63 -5.49
C GLN A 40 15.02 -12.52 -5.28
N ILE A 41 14.22 -13.04 -6.20
CA ILE A 41 12.76 -13.06 -6.09
C ILE A 41 12.34 -13.88 -4.87
N GLU A 42 12.86 -15.09 -4.70
CA GLU A 42 12.57 -15.96 -3.55
C GLU A 42 12.99 -15.34 -2.21
N ALA A 43 14.18 -14.73 -2.15
CA ALA A 43 14.63 -14.02 -0.95
C ALA A 43 13.71 -12.83 -0.60
N ASN A 44 13.21 -12.13 -1.61
CA ASN A 44 12.26 -11.04 -1.39
C ASN A 44 10.87 -11.56 -0.99
N MET A 45 10.40 -12.65 -1.61
CA MET A 45 9.16 -13.33 -1.18
C MET A 45 9.23 -13.76 0.28
N MET A 46 10.37 -14.31 0.72
CA MET A 46 10.55 -14.68 2.12
C MET A 46 10.45 -13.48 3.05
N LYS A 47 11.02 -12.32 2.69
CA LYS A 47 10.89 -11.09 3.48
C LYS A 47 9.43 -10.62 3.57
N VAL A 48 8.70 -10.66 2.47
CA VAL A 48 7.28 -10.31 2.46
C VAL A 48 6.48 -11.30 3.30
N ALA A 49 6.73 -12.61 3.15
CA ALA A 49 6.07 -13.65 3.95
C ALA A 49 6.35 -13.47 5.46
N ALA A 50 7.57 -13.09 5.84
CA ALA A 50 7.89 -12.79 7.23
C ALA A 50 7.05 -11.61 7.78
N ASN A 51 6.80 -10.58 6.96
CA ASN A 51 5.91 -9.48 7.35
C ASN A 51 4.47 -9.96 7.58
N LEU A 52 3.97 -10.89 6.72
CA LEU A 52 2.63 -11.47 6.89
C LEU A 52 2.49 -12.25 8.22
N MET A 53 3.59 -12.69 8.80
CA MET A 53 3.64 -13.41 10.08
C MET A 53 3.86 -12.47 11.28
N THR A 54 3.88 -11.15 11.07
CA THR A 54 4.04 -10.17 12.15
C THR A 54 2.84 -10.22 13.08
N ALA A 55 3.09 -10.45 14.37
CA ALA A 55 2.01 -10.59 15.36
C ALA A 55 1.59 -9.26 15.99
N SER A 56 2.46 -8.26 15.99
CA SER A 56 2.17 -6.94 16.56
C SER A 56 3.11 -5.88 16.01
N ILE A 57 2.66 -4.63 16.07
CA ILE A 57 3.47 -3.45 15.77
C ILE A 57 3.50 -2.53 17.00
N SER A 58 4.58 -1.80 17.17
CA SER A 58 4.70 -0.82 18.27
C SER A 58 3.95 0.48 17.92
N ASN A 59 3.67 1.30 18.93
CA ASN A 59 3.10 2.64 18.68
C ASN A 59 4.10 3.55 17.96
N GLU A 60 5.40 3.27 18.04
CA GLU A 60 6.44 4.01 17.33
C GLU A 60 6.39 3.73 15.82
N ASP A 61 6.02 2.51 15.43
CA ASP A 61 5.83 2.13 14.01
C ASP A 61 4.68 2.91 13.36
N CYS A 62 3.71 3.39 14.17
CA CYS A 62 2.58 4.19 13.70
C CYS A 62 2.92 5.68 13.55
N VAL A 63 4.15 6.10 13.82
CA VAL A 63 4.57 7.50 13.70
C VAL A 63 5.39 7.71 12.45
N SER A 64 4.78 8.36 11.47
CA SER A 64 5.48 8.82 10.27
C SER A 64 6.18 10.16 10.56
N THR A 65 7.39 10.33 10.08
CA THR A 65 8.19 11.54 10.25
C THR A 65 8.81 12.01 8.94
N GLY A 66 9.30 13.25 8.93
CA GLY A 66 10.02 13.79 7.76
C GLY A 66 9.17 13.87 6.50
N MET A 67 9.69 13.41 5.39
CA MET A 67 9.03 13.50 4.08
C MET A 67 7.78 12.62 3.96
N ALA A 68 7.75 11.47 4.64
CA ALA A 68 6.58 10.62 4.64
C ALA A 68 5.40 11.28 5.36
N ALA A 69 5.64 11.84 6.56
CA ALA A 69 4.60 12.60 7.28
C ALA A 69 4.11 13.82 6.49
N ARG A 70 5.03 14.52 5.80
CA ARG A 70 4.68 15.62 4.90
C ARG A 70 3.77 15.14 3.77
N GLY A 71 4.05 13.96 3.21
CA GLY A 71 3.22 13.33 2.17
C GLY A 71 1.78 13.21 2.63
N HIS A 72 1.53 12.49 3.70
CA HIS A 72 0.17 12.28 4.25
C HIS A 72 -0.57 13.61 4.51
N LEU A 73 0.11 14.61 5.07
CA LEU A 73 -0.52 15.91 5.35
C LEU A 73 -0.86 16.71 4.07
N LEU A 74 -0.17 16.45 2.97
CA LEU A 74 -0.40 17.13 1.70
C LEU A 74 -1.38 16.39 0.77
N GLU A 75 -1.67 15.11 1.00
CA GLU A 75 -2.58 14.31 0.17
C GLU A 75 -3.94 14.96 -0.04
N PRO A 76 -4.70 15.36 1.00
CA PRO A 76 -6.02 15.97 0.79
C PRO A 76 -5.94 17.29 0.02
N ILE A 77 -4.89 18.08 0.23
CA ILE A 77 -4.67 19.36 -0.47
C ILE A 77 -4.36 19.10 -1.94
N ALA A 78 -3.50 18.11 -2.22
CA ALA A 78 -3.14 17.73 -3.58
C ALA A 78 -4.37 17.26 -4.40
N ILE A 79 -5.25 16.48 -3.77
CA ILE A 79 -6.48 15.97 -4.39
C ILE A 79 -7.45 17.13 -4.67
N GLU A 80 -7.62 18.05 -3.72
CA GLU A 80 -8.45 19.24 -3.91
C GLU A 80 -7.95 20.11 -5.08
N GLU A 81 -6.64 20.40 -5.12
CA GLU A 81 -6.03 21.16 -6.21
C GLU A 81 -6.15 20.45 -7.57
N ALA A 82 -5.93 19.13 -7.59
CA ALA A 82 -6.10 18.34 -8.81
C ALA A 82 -7.54 18.34 -9.32
N ASN A 83 -8.51 18.25 -8.42
CA ASN A 83 -9.93 18.37 -8.78
C ASN A 83 -10.26 19.74 -9.36
N LYS A 84 -9.73 20.83 -8.79
CA LYS A 84 -9.96 22.20 -9.31
C LYS A 84 -9.42 22.39 -10.73
N VAL A 85 -8.24 21.82 -10.99
CA VAL A 85 -7.56 22.03 -12.29
C VAL A 85 -8.06 21.09 -13.38
N ALA A 86 -8.31 19.81 -13.04
CA ALA A 86 -8.59 18.77 -14.04
C ALA A 86 -9.98 18.13 -13.89
N ASN A 87 -10.81 18.58 -12.93
CA ASN A 87 -12.16 18.07 -12.68
C ASN A 87 -12.22 16.53 -12.56
N LEU A 88 -11.30 15.96 -11.76
CA LEU A 88 -11.15 14.50 -11.65
C LEU A 88 -12.27 13.84 -10.86
N GLY A 89 -12.98 14.59 -10.00
CA GLY A 89 -14.04 14.09 -9.14
C GLY A 89 -13.54 13.07 -8.10
N LEU A 90 -12.30 13.26 -7.60
CA LEU A 90 -11.68 12.39 -6.63
C LEU A 90 -12.00 12.83 -5.20
N TYR A 91 -12.24 11.87 -4.33
CA TYR A 91 -12.38 12.04 -2.88
C TYR A 91 -11.16 11.43 -2.20
N HIS A 92 -10.65 12.09 -1.17
CA HIS A 92 -9.57 11.56 -0.34
C HIS A 92 -10.04 10.32 0.42
N TRP A 93 -9.18 9.31 0.46
CA TRP A 93 -9.34 8.08 1.23
C TRP A 93 -8.16 7.96 2.18
N ASP A 94 -8.43 7.66 3.45
CA ASP A 94 -7.44 7.68 4.52
C ASP A 94 -7.57 6.46 5.43
N ASP A 95 -6.43 5.98 5.91
CA ASP A 95 -6.30 4.90 6.91
C ASP A 95 -7.16 3.64 6.62
N ILE A 96 -7.26 3.25 5.35
CA ILE A 96 -7.95 2.04 4.92
C ILE A 96 -7.08 1.22 3.97
N ILE A 97 -7.15 -0.10 4.07
CA ILE A 97 -6.61 -1.01 3.08
C ILE A 97 -7.74 -1.83 2.45
N LEU A 98 -7.85 -1.76 1.13
CA LEU A 98 -8.70 -2.65 0.34
C LEU A 98 -7.94 -3.94 0.11
N VAL A 99 -8.57 -5.07 0.40
CA VAL A 99 -7.92 -6.37 0.28
C VAL A 99 -8.76 -7.35 -0.52
N LYS A 100 -8.07 -8.20 -1.24
CA LYS A 100 -8.62 -9.38 -1.87
C LYS A 100 -7.56 -10.46 -1.91
N ASP A 101 -7.89 -11.63 -1.42
CA ASP A 101 -6.92 -12.70 -1.29
C ASP A 101 -5.68 -12.26 -0.47
N LEU A 102 -4.48 -12.35 -1.03
CA LEU A 102 -3.25 -11.85 -0.40
C LEU A 102 -2.88 -10.42 -0.83
N LEU A 103 -3.59 -9.87 -1.80
CA LEU A 103 -3.30 -8.54 -2.33
C LEU A 103 -3.98 -7.46 -1.50
N GLY A 104 -3.25 -6.41 -1.19
CA GLY A 104 -3.75 -5.25 -0.45
C GLY A 104 -3.30 -3.92 -1.08
N TRP A 105 -4.19 -2.93 -1.06
CA TRP A 105 -3.91 -1.59 -1.58
C TRP A 105 -4.62 -0.54 -0.73
N SER A 106 -3.86 0.47 -0.30
CA SER A 106 -4.40 1.65 0.38
C SER A 106 -4.50 2.77 -0.64
N PRO A 107 -5.71 3.17 -1.03
CA PRO A 107 -5.92 4.28 -1.95
C PRO A 107 -5.64 5.63 -1.26
N ASP A 108 -4.99 6.56 -1.98
CA ASP A 108 -4.97 7.96 -1.55
C ASP A 108 -6.28 8.66 -1.98
N ALA A 109 -6.85 8.25 -3.14
CA ALA A 109 -8.10 8.82 -3.63
C ALA A 109 -8.89 7.89 -4.55
N MET A 110 -10.21 8.00 -4.52
CA MET A 110 -11.13 7.35 -5.47
C MET A 110 -12.25 8.31 -5.91
N SER A 111 -12.87 8.05 -7.09
CA SER A 111 -14.01 8.83 -7.60
C SER A 111 -15.32 8.56 -6.85
N ILE A 112 -15.29 7.84 -5.76
CA ILE A 112 -16.39 7.62 -4.83
C ILE A 112 -15.94 8.03 -3.43
N PRO A 113 -16.82 8.59 -2.58
CA PRO A 113 -16.46 8.98 -1.22
C PRO A 113 -16.19 7.75 -0.34
N GLN A 114 -15.30 7.89 0.61
CA GLN A 114 -15.14 6.92 1.69
C GLN A 114 -16.34 7.04 2.64
N THR A 115 -17.13 5.98 2.73
CA THR A 115 -18.35 5.94 3.57
C THR A 115 -18.11 5.27 4.91
N GLU A 116 -17.10 4.42 5.01
CA GLU A 116 -16.78 3.64 6.20
C GLU A 116 -15.38 4.00 6.73
N LYS A 117 -15.28 4.10 8.04
CA LYS A 117 -14.00 4.28 8.75
C LYS A 117 -13.58 2.95 9.35
N ILE A 118 -13.15 2.03 8.50
CA ILE A 118 -12.61 0.73 8.88
C ILE A 118 -11.19 0.61 8.34
N ALA A 119 -10.29 0.07 9.14
CA ALA A 119 -8.90 -0.08 8.75
C ALA A 119 -8.71 -1.09 7.61
N LEU A 120 -9.57 -2.11 7.53
CA LEU A 120 -9.51 -3.17 6.54
C LEU A 120 -10.87 -3.35 5.85
N TYR A 121 -10.86 -3.29 4.52
CA TYR A 121 -12.04 -3.53 3.68
C TYR A 121 -11.81 -4.75 2.78
N ASP A 122 -12.44 -5.86 3.12
CA ASP A 122 -12.37 -7.08 2.32
C ASP A 122 -13.39 -7.02 1.16
N ILE A 123 -12.85 -6.97 -0.06
CA ILE A 123 -13.64 -6.87 -1.30
C ILE A 123 -14.52 -8.10 -1.53
N GLU A 124 -14.08 -9.27 -1.09
CA GLU A 124 -14.88 -10.51 -1.28
C GLU A 124 -16.06 -10.53 -0.32
N LEU A 125 -15.89 -9.99 0.88
CA LEU A 125 -16.94 -9.95 1.91
C LEU A 125 -17.95 -8.82 1.69
N HIS A 126 -17.47 -7.63 1.35
CA HIS A 126 -18.29 -6.40 1.27
C HIS A 126 -18.65 -5.98 -0.17
N GLY A 127 -18.09 -6.66 -1.17
CA GLY A 127 -18.20 -6.27 -2.57
C GLY A 127 -17.15 -5.23 -2.97
N ALA A 128 -16.73 -5.28 -4.22
CA ALA A 128 -15.75 -4.33 -4.74
C ALA A 128 -16.35 -2.92 -4.84
N PRO A 129 -15.70 -1.88 -4.29
CA PRO A 129 -16.03 -0.51 -4.64
C PRO A 129 -15.95 -0.34 -6.17
N CYS A 130 -16.84 0.46 -6.75
CA CYS A 130 -16.91 0.67 -8.20
C CYS A 130 -16.52 2.11 -8.59
N PRO A 131 -15.31 2.60 -8.29
CA PRO A 131 -14.88 3.89 -8.75
C PRO A 131 -14.61 3.86 -10.25
N VAL A 132 -14.92 4.95 -10.94
CA VAL A 132 -14.54 5.14 -12.35
C VAL A 132 -13.04 5.44 -12.46
N SER A 133 -12.49 6.12 -11.45
CA SER A 133 -11.07 6.46 -11.39
C SER A 133 -10.52 6.40 -9.97
N ILE A 134 -9.21 6.16 -9.89
CA ILE A 134 -8.40 6.18 -8.67
C ILE A 134 -7.32 7.25 -8.77
N GLY A 135 -6.76 7.65 -7.64
CA GLY A 135 -5.65 8.59 -7.55
C GLY A 135 -4.58 8.11 -6.58
N GLU A 136 -3.33 8.36 -6.95
CA GLU A 136 -2.13 8.18 -6.13
C GLU A 136 -1.40 9.52 -6.06
N VAL A 137 -1.08 9.98 -4.86
CA VAL A 137 -0.45 11.28 -4.61
C VAL A 137 1.02 11.11 -4.29
N LYS A 138 1.86 11.93 -4.91
CA LYS A 138 3.31 11.96 -4.66
C LYS A 138 3.77 13.38 -4.32
N SER A 139 4.14 13.56 -3.05
CA SER A 139 4.64 14.83 -2.50
C SER A 139 6.15 14.76 -2.27
N TYR A 140 6.91 14.77 -3.35
CA TYR A 140 8.37 14.69 -3.31
C TYR A 140 9.04 15.99 -2.89
N GLY A 141 10.31 15.92 -2.48
CA GLY A 141 11.19 17.09 -2.43
C GLY A 141 11.36 17.72 -3.81
N ILE A 142 11.82 18.98 -3.87
CA ILE A 142 11.83 19.80 -5.08
C ILE A 142 12.56 19.10 -6.25
N GLU A 143 13.74 18.55 -6.02
CA GLU A 143 14.52 17.91 -7.08
C GLU A 143 13.78 16.73 -7.74
N LYS A 144 13.26 15.80 -6.92
CA LYS A 144 12.52 14.64 -7.45
C LYS A 144 11.19 15.07 -8.06
N HIS A 145 10.52 16.07 -7.49
CA HIS A 145 9.30 16.63 -8.05
C HIS A 145 9.54 17.21 -9.44
N ILE A 146 10.54 18.06 -9.60
CA ILE A 146 10.93 18.63 -10.89
C ILE A 146 11.32 17.54 -11.89
N ALA A 147 12.11 16.56 -11.47
CA ALA A 147 12.49 15.44 -12.33
C ALA A 147 11.26 14.65 -12.81
N SER A 148 10.29 14.37 -11.93
CA SER A 148 9.06 13.65 -12.28
C SER A 148 8.15 14.46 -13.22
N VAL A 149 8.12 15.79 -13.09
CA VAL A 149 7.25 16.67 -13.87
C VAL A 149 7.84 16.97 -15.24
N TYR A 150 9.11 17.43 -15.29
CA TYR A 150 9.71 17.93 -16.52
C TYR A 150 10.42 16.88 -17.37
N MET A 151 11.02 15.89 -16.74
CA MET A 151 11.84 14.90 -17.47
C MET A 151 11.01 13.68 -17.92
N ASP A 152 9.73 13.69 -17.64
CA ASP A 152 8.80 12.58 -17.91
C ASP A 152 9.32 11.22 -17.39
N LYS A 153 10.24 11.27 -16.44
CA LYS A 153 10.78 10.09 -15.79
C LYS A 153 9.76 9.64 -14.74
N GLU A 154 8.98 8.66 -15.13
CA GLU A 154 8.15 7.93 -14.18
C GLU A 154 9.05 6.99 -13.40
N ASP A 155 8.93 7.01 -12.08
CA ASP A 155 9.41 5.93 -11.27
C ASP A 155 8.46 4.73 -11.50
N CYS A 156 9.00 3.60 -11.95
CA CYS A 156 8.19 2.42 -12.20
C CYS A 156 7.37 2.00 -10.96
N SER A 157 7.84 2.34 -9.75
CA SER A 157 7.11 2.04 -8.52
C SER A 157 5.75 2.73 -8.42
N GLU A 158 5.61 3.90 -9.00
CA GLU A 158 4.36 4.68 -8.98
C GLU A 158 3.30 4.04 -9.89
N ARG A 159 3.70 3.57 -11.06
CA ARG A 159 2.82 2.81 -11.97
C ARG A 159 2.35 1.50 -11.31
N TRP A 160 3.24 0.81 -10.59
CA TRP A 160 2.89 -0.42 -9.86
C TRP A 160 1.84 -0.19 -8.78
N GLN A 161 1.87 0.94 -8.08
CA GLN A 161 0.85 1.27 -7.08
C GLN A 161 -0.53 1.43 -7.73
N LEU A 162 -0.59 2.13 -8.87
CA LEU A 162 -1.82 2.27 -9.65
C LEU A 162 -2.30 0.92 -10.21
N ALA A 163 -1.37 0.10 -10.72
CA ALA A 163 -1.69 -1.22 -11.27
C ALA A 163 -2.28 -2.16 -10.22
N VAL A 164 -1.77 -2.15 -8.98
CA VAL A 164 -2.34 -2.93 -7.87
C VAL A 164 -3.77 -2.47 -7.56
N GLY A 165 -4.01 -1.16 -7.48
CA GLY A 165 -5.37 -0.63 -7.30
C GLY A 165 -6.31 -1.06 -8.42
N MET A 166 -5.87 -1.02 -9.67
CA MET A 166 -6.66 -1.47 -10.81
C MET A 166 -6.85 -2.99 -10.86
N ALA A 167 -5.88 -3.80 -10.41
CA ALA A 167 -6.02 -5.25 -10.31
C ALA A 167 -7.14 -5.64 -9.32
N LEU A 168 -7.20 -4.95 -8.18
CA LEU A 168 -8.26 -5.12 -7.18
C LEU A 168 -9.62 -4.60 -7.67
N LEU A 169 -9.64 -3.44 -8.32
CA LEU A 169 -10.84 -2.74 -8.75
C LEU A 169 -11.07 -2.92 -10.26
N LYS A 170 -11.57 -4.10 -10.66
CA LYS A 170 -11.68 -4.51 -12.06
C LYS A 170 -12.50 -3.56 -12.92
N ASN A 171 -13.46 -2.84 -12.34
CA ASN A 171 -14.30 -1.88 -13.05
C ASN A 171 -13.68 -0.47 -13.18
N CYS A 172 -12.57 -0.20 -12.50
CA CYS A 172 -11.86 1.06 -12.59
C CYS A 172 -11.22 1.23 -13.97
N GLN A 173 -11.52 2.37 -14.63
CA GLN A 173 -11.09 2.63 -16.00
C GLN A 173 -9.91 3.60 -16.09
N ARG A 174 -9.68 4.42 -15.07
CA ARG A 174 -8.65 5.46 -15.06
C ARG A 174 -7.89 5.47 -13.76
N ALA A 175 -6.61 5.77 -13.84
CA ALA A 175 -5.75 6.01 -12.70
C ALA A 175 -5.02 7.33 -12.89
N ASN A 176 -4.94 8.13 -11.84
CA ASN A 176 -4.33 9.44 -11.85
C ASN A 176 -3.13 9.44 -10.89
N LEU A 177 -1.96 9.77 -11.42
CA LEU A 177 -0.78 10.03 -10.63
C LEU A 177 -0.65 11.54 -10.45
N ILE A 178 -0.74 11.99 -9.21
CA ILE A 178 -0.82 13.40 -8.83
C ILE A 178 0.49 13.77 -8.14
N PHE A 179 1.34 14.54 -8.81
CA PHE A 179 2.54 15.11 -8.22
C PHE A 179 2.22 16.48 -7.64
N PHE A 180 2.43 16.64 -6.34
CA PHE A 180 2.15 17.89 -5.66
C PHE A 180 3.31 18.32 -4.75
N ASN A 181 3.79 19.56 -4.96
CA ASN A 181 4.75 20.19 -4.08
C ASN A 181 4.45 21.70 -3.97
N PRO A 182 3.93 22.19 -2.82
CA PRO A 182 3.58 23.59 -2.65
C PRO A 182 4.77 24.56 -2.71
N ASP A 183 6.00 24.05 -2.53
CA ASP A 183 7.23 24.85 -2.52
C ASP A 183 7.82 24.98 -3.93
N SER A 184 7.26 24.27 -4.93
CA SER A 184 7.69 24.33 -6.33
C SER A 184 6.97 25.42 -7.11
N THR A 185 7.64 26.00 -8.12
CA THR A 185 6.99 26.91 -9.09
C THR A 185 5.95 26.19 -9.95
N ILE A 186 6.14 24.90 -10.23
CA ILE A 186 5.12 24.02 -10.78
C ILE A 186 4.64 23.14 -9.63
N ARG A 187 3.58 23.59 -8.96
CA ARG A 187 3.08 22.94 -7.75
C ARG A 187 2.40 21.62 -8.01
N LEU A 188 1.73 21.51 -9.16
CA LEU A 188 0.87 20.38 -9.49
C LEU A 188 1.17 19.88 -10.90
N ALA A 189 1.30 18.57 -11.04
CA ALA A 189 1.25 17.87 -12.31
C ALA A 189 0.42 16.61 -12.16
N ILE A 190 -0.35 16.26 -13.20
CA ILE A 190 -1.24 15.11 -13.20
C ILE A 190 -0.95 14.29 -14.45
N LYS A 191 -0.69 12.99 -14.23
CA LYS A 191 -0.59 12.00 -15.31
C LYS A 191 -1.76 11.05 -15.19
N THR A 192 -2.53 10.92 -16.26
CA THR A 192 -3.71 10.04 -16.29
C THR A 192 -3.42 8.85 -17.18
N TYR A 193 -3.69 7.67 -16.66
CA TYR A 193 -3.56 6.40 -17.36
C TYR A 193 -4.93 5.76 -17.50
N SER A 194 -5.21 5.24 -18.67
CA SER A 194 -6.31 4.30 -18.86
C SER A 194 -5.91 2.92 -18.34
N ARG A 195 -6.89 2.04 -18.11
CA ARG A 195 -6.62 0.65 -17.78
C ARG A 195 -5.73 -0.04 -18.81
N LYS A 196 -5.90 0.32 -20.09
CA LYS A 196 -5.09 -0.22 -21.19
C LYS A 196 -3.63 0.21 -21.11
N ASP A 197 -3.34 1.43 -20.63
CA ASP A 197 -1.97 1.93 -20.49
C ASP A 197 -1.20 1.22 -19.37
N LEU A 198 -1.91 0.56 -18.45
CA LEU A 198 -1.37 -0.19 -17.31
C LEU A 198 -1.60 -1.71 -17.44
N GLU A 199 -2.04 -2.19 -18.61
CA GLU A 199 -2.44 -3.59 -18.78
C GLU A 199 -1.29 -4.58 -18.51
N GLU A 200 -0.08 -4.25 -18.95
CA GLU A 200 1.11 -5.07 -18.70
C GLU A 200 1.44 -5.13 -17.21
N GLU A 201 1.43 -3.98 -16.52
CA GLU A 201 1.69 -3.91 -15.09
C GLU A 201 0.60 -4.64 -14.28
N ILE A 202 -0.67 -4.52 -14.67
CA ILE A 202 -1.78 -5.23 -14.03
C ILE A 202 -1.58 -6.74 -14.16
N GLN A 203 -1.26 -7.23 -15.37
CA GLN A 203 -1.00 -8.65 -15.59
C GLN A 203 0.19 -9.15 -14.74
N MET A 204 1.28 -8.39 -14.70
CA MET A 204 2.44 -8.76 -13.88
C MET A 204 2.12 -8.76 -12.37
N VAL A 205 1.24 -7.89 -11.89
CA VAL A 205 0.73 -7.90 -10.51
C VAL A 205 -0.02 -9.19 -10.22
N GLU A 206 -0.94 -9.61 -11.11
CA GLU A 206 -1.73 -10.83 -10.96
C GLU A 206 -0.84 -12.10 -11.01
N GLU A 207 0.16 -12.11 -11.88
CA GLU A 207 1.16 -13.18 -11.96
C GLU A 207 2.02 -13.25 -10.68
N ALA A 208 2.48 -12.10 -10.18
CA ALA A 208 3.27 -12.00 -8.95
C ALA A 208 2.45 -12.44 -7.72
N GLU A 209 1.19 -12.07 -7.64
CA GLU A 209 0.30 -12.54 -6.58
C GLU A 209 0.13 -14.07 -6.63
N THR A 210 -0.11 -14.63 -7.83
CA THR A 210 -0.25 -16.08 -8.03
C THR A 210 1.02 -16.82 -7.60
N LEU A 211 2.19 -16.31 -8.00
CA LEU A 211 3.47 -16.88 -7.63
C LEU A 211 3.70 -16.81 -6.12
N PHE A 212 3.35 -15.67 -5.51
CA PHE A 212 3.49 -15.48 -4.07
C PHE A 212 2.53 -16.37 -3.26
N LYS A 213 1.28 -16.54 -3.70
CA LYS A 213 0.34 -17.51 -3.11
C LYS A 213 0.88 -18.93 -3.08
N LYS A 214 1.48 -19.36 -4.21
CA LYS A 214 2.12 -20.67 -4.27
C LYS A 214 3.29 -20.77 -3.30
N PHE A 215 4.18 -19.77 -3.30
CA PHE A 215 5.33 -19.73 -2.41
C PHE A 215 4.93 -19.82 -0.93
N VAL A 216 3.95 -19.04 -0.53
CA VAL A 216 3.44 -19.00 0.85
C VAL A 216 2.80 -20.34 1.25
N LYS A 217 2.05 -20.98 0.35
CA LYS A 217 1.44 -22.27 0.60
C LYS A 217 2.47 -23.39 0.84
N ASP A 218 3.64 -23.29 0.21
CA ASP A 218 4.73 -24.25 0.36
C ASP A 218 5.56 -24.01 1.65
N LEU A 219 5.31 -22.90 2.39
CA LEU A 219 6.00 -22.64 3.63
C LEU A 219 5.42 -23.51 4.76
N PRO A 220 6.28 -24.22 5.54
CA PRO A 220 5.82 -24.93 6.73
C PRO A 220 5.23 -23.88 7.72
N TYR A 221 4.09 -24.18 8.29
CA TYR A 221 3.34 -23.34 9.25
C TYR A 221 2.52 -22.20 8.66
N PHE A 222 2.33 -22.12 7.34
CA PHE A 222 1.39 -21.21 6.74
C PHE A 222 0.06 -21.95 6.56
N GLU A 223 -0.86 -21.83 7.51
CA GLU A 223 -2.20 -22.43 7.41
C GLU A 223 -3.10 -21.62 6.47
N GLU A 224 -4.05 -22.32 5.83
CA GLU A 224 -4.94 -21.70 4.85
C GLU A 224 -5.76 -20.55 5.43
N LYS A 225 -6.02 -19.58 4.60
CA LYS A 225 -6.57 -18.23 4.85
C LYS A 225 -7.88 -18.14 5.68
N ASN A 226 -8.64 -19.21 5.78
CA ASN A 226 -9.88 -19.23 6.56
C ASN A 226 -9.68 -19.04 8.06
N ASP A 227 -8.44 -19.19 8.54
CA ASP A 227 -8.07 -18.97 9.93
C ASP A 227 -7.32 -17.65 10.18
N PHE A 228 -6.92 -16.91 9.15
CA PHE A 228 -6.10 -15.69 9.31
C PHE A 228 -6.80 -14.63 10.17
N CYS A 229 -8.08 -14.37 9.93
CA CYS A 229 -8.86 -13.43 10.75
C CYS A 229 -9.15 -13.96 12.16
N LYS A 230 -9.32 -15.29 12.33
CA LYS A 230 -9.50 -15.91 13.64
C LYS A 230 -8.20 -15.97 14.42
N VAL A 231 -7.10 -16.34 13.74
CA VAL A 231 -5.76 -16.42 14.32
C VAL A 231 -5.28 -15.06 14.78
N ASN A 232 -5.61 -13.97 14.09
CA ASN A 232 -5.21 -12.63 14.52
C ASN A 232 -5.90 -12.21 15.83
N SER A 233 -7.19 -12.52 16.02
CA SER A 233 -7.87 -12.24 17.30
C SER A 233 -7.37 -13.09 18.47
N GLU A 234 -6.82 -14.28 18.20
CA GLU A 234 -6.20 -15.14 19.21
C GLU A 234 -4.72 -14.83 19.42
N ARG A 235 -4.01 -14.37 18.37
CA ARG A 235 -2.61 -13.93 18.45
C ARG A 235 -2.43 -12.68 19.30
N ASP A 236 -3.31 -11.70 19.20
CA ASP A 236 -3.26 -10.50 20.05
C ASP A 236 -3.34 -10.88 21.54
N LYS A 237 -4.22 -11.83 21.88
CA LYS A 237 -4.31 -12.35 23.25
C LYS A 237 -3.05 -13.10 23.69
N ASN A 238 -2.42 -13.85 22.77
CA ASN A 238 -1.20 -14.59 23.07
C ASN A 238 0.04 -13.70 23.13
N SER A 239 0.15 -12.68 22.27
CA SER A 239 1.25 -11.70 22.30
C SER A 239 1.26 -10.95 23.63
N ASP A 240 0.11 -10.46 24.08
CA ASP A 240 -0.01 -9.80 25.39
C ASP A 240 0.29 -10.76 26.55
N TYR A 241 -0.07 -12.03 26.43
CA TYR A 241 0.27 -13.05 27.43
C TYR A 241 1.77 -13.26 27.54
N TYR A 242 2.49 -13.43 26.42
CA TYR A 242 3.95 -13.62 26.42
C TYR A 242 4.71 -12.38 26.88
N MET A 243 4.29 -11.19 26.44
CA MET A 243 4.90 -9.93 26.89
C MET A 243 4.68 -9.70 28.38
N ASN A 244 3.50 -9.96 28.91
CA ASN A 244 3.21 -9.86 30.34
C ASN A 244 3.97 -10.91 31.16
N LYS A 245 4.25 -12.10 30.60
CA LYS A 245 5.07 -13.13 31.23
C LYS A 245 6.53 -12.71 31.31
N LEU A 246 7.12 -12.22 30.20
CA LEU A 246 8.50 -11.70 30.16
C LEU A 246 8.70 -10.54 31.15
N MET A 247 7.77 -9.58 31.16
CA MET A 247 7.82 -8.45 32.11
C MET A 247 7.71 -8.86 33.57
N LYS A 248 7.03 -9.98 33.88
CA LYS A 248 6.97 -10.54 35.24
C LYS A 248 8.27 -11.26 35.61
N GLU A 249 8.88 -11.98 34.68
CA GLU A 249 10.14 -12.69 34.91
C GLU A 249 11.30 -11.71 35.11
N GLU A 250 11.35 -10.58 34.38
CA GLU A 250 12.31 -9.50 34.59
C GLU A 250 12.17 -8.82 35.96
N ARG A 251 10.93 -8.64 36.46
CA ARG A 251 10.68 -8.04 37.78
C ARG A 251 10.98 -8.96 38.97
N MET A 252 11.11 -10.27 38.75
CA MET A 252 11.48 -11.22 39.80
C MET A 252 12.99 -11.49 39.89
N ASN A 253 13.78 -10.95 38.96
CA ASN A 253 15.23 -11.06 38.91
C ASN A 253 15.97 -9.78 39.33
N ILE A 254 15.26 -8.82 39.93
CA ILE A 254 15.76 -7.62 40.59
C ILE A 254 15.45 -7.74 42.10
#